data_3ec9082612b95d9e257a367c5c40d7c1
#
_entry.id   3ec9082612b95d9e257a367c5c40d7c1
#
_cell.length_a   1.000
_cell.length_b   1.000
_cell.length_c   1.000
_cell.angle_alpha   90.00
_cell.angle_beta   90.00
_cell.angle_gamma   90.00
#
_symmetry.space_group_name_H-M   'P 1'
#
loop_
_entity.id
_entity.type
_entity.pdbx_description
1 polymer ?
#
loop_
_entity_poly.entity_id
_entity_poly.type
_entity_poly.pdbx_seq_one_letter_code
_entity_poly.pdbx_strand_id
1 'polypeptide(L)' 'MNDIFKDMQAKVGCDYISDLPSYKRKVWHEMKRLNPANYEERQLEDFSKYVFGMSYQTIKDVMKQQKGREE' A
#
# COMPACT_ATOMS: atom_id res chain seq x y z
N MET A 1 -10.73 -14.59 5.47
CA MET A 1 -9.41 -14.12 5.07
C MET A 1 -9.58 -12.79 4.33
N ASN A 2 -8.84 -11.78 4.73
CA ASN A 2 -8.95 -10.47 4.11
C ASN A 2 -8.21 -10.41 2.79
N ASP A 3 -8.83 -9.72 1.82
CA ASP A 3 -8.23 -9.53 0.51
C ASP A 3 -7.74 -8.09 0.43
N ILE A 4 -6.41 -7.91 0.47
CA ILE A 4 -5.84 -6.58 0.52
C ILE A 4 -6.19 -5.74 -0.72
N PHE A 5 -6.32 -6.36 -1.88
CA PHE A 5 -6.68 -5.63 -3.10
C PHE A 5 -8.08 -5.05 -2.98
N LYS A 6 -9.03 -5.85 -2.53
CA LYS A 6 -10.40 -5.38 -2.38
C LYS A 6 -10.52 -4.34 -1.28
N ASP A 7 -9.82 -4.56 -0.18
CA ASP A 7 -9.85 -3.63 0.93
C ASP A 7 -9.32 -2.27 0.54
N MET A 8 -8.21 -2.25 -0.19
CA MET A 8 -7.62 -0.99 -0.62
C MET A 8 -8.48 -0.30 -1.66
N GLN A 9 -9.08 -1.06 -2.57
CA GLN A 9 -9.99 -0.51 -3.56
C GLN A 9 -11.14 0.22 -2.87
N ALA A 10 -11.70 -0.39 -1.86
CA ALA A 10 -12.82 0.21 -1.13
C ALA A 10 -12.39 1.45 -0.34
N LYS A 11 -11.19 1.41 0.22
CA LYS A 11 -10.71 2.52 1.05
C LYS A 11 -10.36 3.75 0.23
N VAL A 12 -9.72 3.55 -0.92
CA VAL A 12 -9.26 4.68 -1.71
C VAL A 12 -10.34 5.20 -2.66
N GLY A 13 -11.29 4.35 -3.01
CA GLY A 13 -12.37 4.76 -3.90
C GLY A 13 -11.95 5.06 -5.32
N CYS A 14 -10.75 4.66 -5.71
CA CYS A 14 -10.24 4.85 -7.07
C CYS A 14 -9.95 3.50 -7.69
N ASP A 15 -10.07 3.43 -9.02
CA ASP A 15 -9.81 2.21 -9.75
C ASP A 15 -8.35 2.16 -10.16
N TYR A 16 -7.72 1.00 -9.93
CA TYR A 16 -6.33 0.81 -10.30
C TYR A 16 -6.12 0.99 -11.80
N ILE A 17 -7.05 0.50 -12.60
CA ILE A 17 -6.90 0.50 -14.05
C ILE A 17 -7.17 1.87 -14.64
N SER A 18 -8.23 2.52 -14.22
CA SER A 18 -8.65 3.76 -14.85
C SER A 18 -7.94 4.99 -14.31
N ASP A 19 -7.39 4.93 -13.11
CA ASP A 19 -6.75 6.10 -12.50
C ASP A 19 -5.58 5.67 -11.62
N LEU A 20 -4.59 5.09 -12.26
CA LEU A 20 -3.43 4.55 -11.55
C LEU A 20 -2.66 5.58 -10.72
N PRO A 21 -2.39 6.79 -11.24
CA PRO A 21 -1.65 7.77 -10.42
C PRO A 21 -2.34 8.11 -9.11
N SER A 22 -3.66 8.33 -9.16
CA SER A 22 -4.41 8.64 -7.95
C SER A 22 -4.50 7.41 -7.04
N TYR A 23 -4.67 6.24 -7.64
CA TYR A 23 -4.73 5.00 -6.87
C TYR A 23 -3.45 4.80 -6.08
N LYS A 24 -2.29 4.95 -6.73
CA LYS A 24 -1.02 4.77 -6.06
C LYS A 24 -0.83 5.75 -4.90
N ARG A 25 -1.17 7.01 -5.12
CA ARG A 25 -1.01 8.03 -4.10
C ARG A 25 -1.87 7.72 -2.87
N LYS A 26 -3.12 7.38 -3.11
CA LYS A 26 -4.05 7.11 -2.01
C LYS A 26 -3.69 5.82 -1.30
N VAL A 27 -3.29 4.80 -2.04
CA VAL A 27 -2.85 3.54 -1.43
C VAL A 27 -1.61 3.77 -0.59
N TRP A 28 -0.69 4.60 -1.04
CA TRP A 28 0.50 4.92 -0.26
C TRP A 28 0.14 5.45 1.12
N HIS A 29 -0.82 6.37 1.17
CA HIS A 29 -1.29 6.90 2.46
C HIS A 29 -1.95 5.82 3.30
N GLU A 30 -2.73 4.95 2.68
CA GLU A 30 -3.38 3.88 3.41
C GLU A 30 -2.37 2.87 3.94
N MET A 31 -1.30 2.64 3.20
CA MET A 31 -0.26 1.72 3.65
C MET A 31 0.41 2.20 4.93
N LYS A 32 0.48 3.50 5.13
CA LYS A 32 1.04 4.05 6.37
C LYS A 32 0.19 3.71 7.58
N ARG A 33 -1.11 3.55 7.37
CA ARG A 33 -2.05 3.27 8.45
C ARG A 33 -2.42 1.79 8.53
N LEU A 34 -1.95 1.02 7.58
CA LEU A 34 -2.29 -0.40 7.47
C LEU A 34 -1.79 -1.17 8.69
N ASN A 35 -2.65 -2.04 9.20
CA ASN A 35 -2.26 -2.98 10.23
C ASN A 35 -1.84 -4.28 9.56
N PRO A 36 -0.53 -4.56 9.48
CA PRO A 36 -0.08 -5.75 8.75
C PRO A 36 -0.55 -7.05 9.37
N ALA A 37 -1.00 -7.02 10.61
CA ALA A 37 -1.51 -8.24 11.25
C ALA A 37 -2.82 -8.71 10.64
N ASN A 38 -3.52 -7.86 9.90
CA ASN A 38 -4.78 -8.23 9.26
C ASN A 38 -4.59 -9.00 7.96
N TYR A 39 -3.37 -9.10 7.48
CA TYR A 39 -3.10 -9.72 6.18
C TYR A 39 -1.92 -10.67 6.30
N GLU A 40 -1.85 -11.63 5.39
CA GLU A 40 -0.70 -12.52 5.33
C GLU A 40 0.49 -11.79 4.71
N GLU A 41 1.68 -12.20 5.12
CA GLU A 41 2.89 -11.60 4.60
C GLU A 41 2.96 -11.69 3.08
N ARG A 42 2.52 -12.82 2.54
CA ARG A 42 2.48 -13.01 1.09
C ARG A 42 1.60 -11.96 0.41
N GLN A 43 0.42 -11.69 0.98
CA GLN A 43 -0.47 -10.71 0.40
C GLN A 43 0.15 -9.32 0.39
N LEU A 44 0.78 -8.94 1.48
CA LEU A 44 1.44 -7.65 1.56
C LEU A 44 2.55 -7.54 0.52
N GLU A 45 3.33 -8.60 0.38
CA GLU A 45 4.43 -8.61 -0.57
C GLU A 45 3.92 -8.53 -2.01
N ASP A 46 2.93 -9.36 -2.34
CA ASP A 46 2.36 -9.38 -3.69
C ASP A 46 1.73 -8.04 -4.04
N PHE A 47 0.98 -7.48 -3.13
CA PHE A 47 0.33 -6.19 -3.37
C PHE A 47 1.36 -5.09 -3.58
N SER A 48 2.40 -5.07 -2.76
CA SER A 48 3.44 -4.06 -2.87
C SER A 48 4.15 -4.13 -4.21
N LYS A 49 4.49 -5.32 -4.64
CA LYS A 49 5.15 -5.50 -5.93
C LYS A 49 4.24 -5.16 -7.08
N TYR A 50 2.96 -5.51 -6.97
CA TYR A 50 2.01 -5.27 -8.04
C TYR A 50 1.75 -3.78 -8.24
N VAL A 51 1.56 -3.06 -7.15
CA VAL A 51 1.18 -1.64 -7.22
C VAL A 51 2.42 -0.74 -7.37
N PHE A 52 3.44 -0.99 -6.58
CA PHE A 52 4.60 -0.09 -6.52
C PHE A 52 5.88 -0.66 -7.12
N GLY A 53 5.90 -1.95 -7.44
CA GLY A 53 7.10 -2.57 -7.98
C GLY A 53 8.20 -2.73 -6.96
N MET A 54 7.88 -2.66 -5.67
CA MET A 54 8.82 -2.78 -4.57
C MET A 54 8.35 -3.81 -3.57
N SER A 55 9.29 -4.40 -2.82
CA SER A 55 8.90 -5.30 -1.76
C SER A 55 8.26 -4.50 -0.61
N TYR A 56 7.47 -5.18 0.19
CA TYR A 56 6.81 -4.54 1.32
C TYR A 56 7.83 -3.96 2.30
N GLN A 57 8.93 -4.67 2.51
CA GLN A 57 9.98 -4.20 3.40
C GLN A 57 10.58 -2.89 2.90
N THR A 58 10.80 -2.80 1.58
CA THR A 58 11.31 -1.58 0.98
C THR A 58 10.35 -0.42 1.20
N ILE A 59 9.05 -0.68 1.05
CA ILE A 59 8.05 0.36 1.26
C ILE A 59 8.09 0.86 2.70
N LYS A 60 8.22 -0.03 3.65
CA LYS A 60 8.31 0.37 5.06
C LYS A 60 9.54 1.22 5.32
N ASP A 61 10.65 0.86 4.71
CA ASP A 61 11.89 1.61 4.88
C ASP A 61 11.75 3.02 4.31
N VAL A 62 11.15 3.13 3.12
CA VAL A 62 10.93 4.44 2.50
C VAL A 62 10.03 5.31 3.37
N MET A 63 8.98 4.70 3.91
CA MET A 63 8.06 5.44 4.78
C MET A 63 8.75 5.95 6.03
N LYS A 64 9.65 5.17 6.60
CA LYS A 64 10.40 5.63 7.76
C LYS A 64 11.26 6.83 7.41
N GLN A 65 11.89 6.80 6.25
CA GLN A 65 12.73 7.93 5.81
C GLN A 65 11.89 9.16 5.57
N GLN A 66 10.74 9.01 4.94
CA GLN A 66 9.86 10.14 4.69
C GLN A 66 9.36 10.75 5.99
N LYS A 67 9.02 9.88 6.95
CA LYS A 67 8.53 10.37 8.23
C LYS A 67 9.58 11.20 8.94
N GLY A 68 10.83 10.77 8.87
CA GLY A 68 11.90 11.53 9.48
C GLY A 68 12.13 12.88 8.84
N ARG A 69 11.82 12.99 7.56
CA ARG A 69 12.04 14.22 6.83
C ARG A 69 10.96 15.27 7.05
N GLU A 70 9.79 14.82 7.40
CA GLU A 70 8.67 15.75 7.57
C GLU A 70 8.78 16.58 8.84
N GLU A 71 9.72 16.29 9.65
CA GLU A 71 9.96 17.04 10.89
C GLU A 71 10.40 18.47 10.69
#